data_b8e1cdeebd03707a424f63655ed19cdd
#
_entry.id   b8e1cdeebd03707a424f63655ed19cdd
#
_cell.length_a   1.000
_cell.length_b   1.000
_cell.length_c   1.000
_cell.angle_alpha   90.00
_cell.angle_beta   90.00
_cell.angle_gamma   90.00
#
_symmetry.space_group_name_H-M   'P 1'
#
loop_
_entity.id
_entity.type
_entity.pdbx_description
1 polymer ?
#
loop_
_entity_poly.entity_id
_entity_poly.type
_entity_poly.pdbx_seq_one_letter_code
_entity_poly.pdbx_strand_id
1 'polypeptide(L)'
;MVKIAGLASNRGRNLLHIADRMPGGAELSIVLTNEDGAPVLEGASERGIPTEVVTRDEGESRESHEERILETLDSYDFDIVCLDGYMRVLTEAFVDNAPTTLNIHPSLLPAFPGMDAHEQVLDSGARMTGCTVHVVTEEVDAGPIVTQEAVPVYEDDETDDLKKRVLYDAEFTAYPRAIRWVAEDRVSVDTDAETVEIEGDTGGDFPQRRLVSDDLSNTLRYGENPHQDGAVYADGTCEEANVVSAPQLNEGAKALSYNNYNDADGALNLIKEFDEPAAAVIKHTNPAGCATADSL
;
A
#
# COMPACT_ATOMS: atom_id res chain seq x y z
N MET A 1 -18.91 -8.94 12.63
CA MET A 1 -17.88 -9.41 11.68
C MET A 1 -18.38 -8.99 10.32
N VAL A 2 -17.63 -8.15 9.62
CA VAL A 2 -18.03 -7.64 8.29
C VAL A 2 -17.80 -8.71 7.23
N LYS A 3 -18.80 -8.93 6.40
CA LYS A 3 -18.77 -9.86 5.27
C LYS A 3 -18.71 -9.11 3.96
N ILE A 4 -17.91 -9.60 3.04
CA ILE A 4 -17.58 -8.93 1.78
C ILE A 4 -18.08 -9.75 0.60
N ALA A 5 -18.79 -9.10 -0.32
CA ALA A 5 -18.98 -9.61 -1.68
C ALA A 5 -17.90 -9.00 -2.59
N GLY A 6 -17.02 -9.84 -3.13
CA GLY A 6 -15.94 -9.40 -4.01
C GLY A 6 -16.32 -9.55 -5.48
N LEU A 7 -16.16 -8.49 -6.29
CA LEU A 7 -16.37 -8.50 -7.72
C LEU A 7 -15.05 -8.27 -8.46
N ALA A 8 -14.71 -9.18 -9.39
CA ALA A 8 -13.49 -9.04 -10.18
C ALA A 8 -13.68 -9.63 -11.60
N SER A 9 -13.16 -8.97 -12.62
CA SER A 9 -13.17 -9.48 -14.00
C SER A 9 -11.93 -10.31 -14.35
N ASN A 10 -10.90 -10.33 -13.50
CA ASN A 10 -9.62 -10.97 -13.81
C ASN A 10 -9.06 -11.75 -12.63
N ARG A 11 -7.91 -11.33 -12.09
CA ARG A 11 -7.17 -12.09 -11.06
C ARG A 11 -7.68 -11.86 -9.64
N GLY A 12 -8.32 -10.73 -9.36
CA GLY A 12 -8.85 -10.40 -8.03
C GLY A 12 -7.80 -10.49 -6.92
N ARG A 13 -6.57 -10.03 -7.18
CA ARG A 13 -5.43 -10.22 -6.25
C ARG A 13 -5.64 -9.55 -4.92
N ASN A 14 -6.28 -8.38 -4.91
CA ASN A 14 -6.59 -7.67 -3.68
C ASN A 14 -7.67 -8.41 -2.88
N LEU A 15 -8.72 -8.93 -3.54
CA LEU A 15 -9.75 -9.72 -2.87
C LEU A 15 -9.15 -10.98 -2.22
N LEU A 16 -8.30 -11.70 -2.94
CA LEU A 16 -7.62 -12.88 -2.40
C LEU A 16 -6.67 -12.52 -1.26
N HIS A 17 -5.97 -11.38 -1.35
CA HIS A 17 -5.12 -10.88 -0.27
C HIS A 17 -5.94 -10.48 0.98
N ILE A 18 -7.11 -9.86 0.80
CA ILE A 18 -8.05 -9.57 1.89
C ILE A 18 -8.52 -10.87 2.55
N ALA A 19 -8.87 -11.89 1.76
CA ALA A 19 -9.27 -13.19 2.27
C ALA A 19 -8.18 -13.85 3.13
N ASP A 20 -6.92 -13.79 2.71
CA ASP A 20 -5.78 -14.33 3.45
C ASP A 20 -5.46 -13.55 4.73
N ARG A 21 -5.72 -12.24 4.76
CA ARG A 21 -5.39 -11.34 5.87
C ARG A 21 -6.50 -11.13 6.88
N MET A 22 -7.76 -11.26 6.45
CA MET A 22 -8.96 -11.03 7.27
C MET A 22 -8.86 -9.73 8.09
N PRO A 23 -8.66 -8.57 7.46
CA PRO A 23 -8.40 -7.30 8.15
C PRO A 23 -9.58 -6.89 9.05
N GLY A 24 -9.33 -6.67 10.34
CA GLY A 24 -10.38 -6.39 11.32
C GLY A 24 -11.34 -7.57 11.56
N GLY A 25 -10.99 -8.78 11.12
CA GLY A 25 -11.84 -9.95 11.15
C GLY A 25 -12.87 -10.00 10.01
N ALA A 26 -12.75 -9.17 8.99
CA ALA A 26 -13.64 -9.20 7.82
C ALA A 26 -13.42 -10.48 6.99
N GLU A 27 -14.49 -11.04 6.45
CA GLU A 27 -14.48 -12.27 5.67
C GLU A 27 -14.97 -12.03 4.24
N LEU A 28 -14.28 -12.59 3.26
CA LEU A 28 -14.77 -12.64 1.87
C LEU A 28 -15.76 -13.80 1.74
N SER A 29 -17.06 -13.48 1.68
CA SER A 29 -18.15 -14.48 1.68
C SER A 29 -18.42 -15.05 0.30
N ILE A 30 -18.16 -14.29 -0.76
CA ILE A 30 -18.42 -14.64 -2.14
C ILE A 30 -17.49 -13.89 -3.07
N VAL A 31 -17.04 -14.52 -4.13
CA VAL A 31 -16.41 -13.86 -5.27
C VAL A 31 -17.29 -14.04 -6.50
N LEU A 32 -17.71 -12.95 -7.12
CA LEU A 32 -18.46 -12.93 -8.35
C LEU A 32 -17.62 -12.33 -9.48
N THR A 33 -17.71 -12.95 -10.65
CA THR A 33 -17.08 -12.44 -11.87
C THR A 33 -18.09 -12.33 -13.01
N ASN A 34 -17.84 -11.36 -13.89
CA ASN A 34 -18.58 -11.20 -15.14
C ASN A 34 -17.90 -11.88 -16.35
N GLU A 35 -16.76 -12.57 -16.11
CA GLU A 35 -15.96 -13.21 -17.15
C GLU A 35 -15.84 -14.71 -16.89
N ASP A 36 -16.26 -15.51 -17.87
CA ASP A 36 -16.11 -16.96 -17.76
C ASP A 36 -14.63 -17.37 -17.73
N GLY A 37 -14.27 -18.23 -16.78
CA GLY A 37 -12.89 -18.68 -16.59
C GLY A 37 -11.93 -17.63 -16.03
N ALA A 38 -12.43 -16.56 -15.42
CA ALA A 38 -11.58 -15.57 -14.75
C ALA A 38 -10.66 -16.23 -13.70
N PRO A 39 -9.35 -15.90 -13.66
CA PRO A 39 -8.39 -16.55 -12.73
C PRO A 39 -8.74 -16.40 -11.26
N VAL A 40 -9.52 -15.40 -10.88
CA VAL A 40 -9.99 -15.21 -9.49
C VAL A 40 -10.81 -16.38 -8.98
N LEU A 41 -11.54 -17.09 -9.86
CA LEU A 41 -12.38 -18.25 -9.50
C LEU A 41 -11.54 -19.39 -8.91
N GLU A 42 -10.40 -19.70 -9.51
CA GLU A 42 -9.48 -20.72 -9.00
C GLU A 42 -8.92 -20.28 -7.62
N GLY A 43 -8.42 -19.05 -7.52
CA GLY A 43 -7.87 -18.52 -6.27
C GLY A 43 -8.87 -18.46 -5.12
N ALA A 44 -10.15 -18.16 -5.39
CA ALA A 44 -11.21 -18.19 -4.40
C ALA A 44 -11.58 -19.62 -4.00
N SER A 45 -11.70 -20.52 -4.99
CA SER A 45 -12.00 -21.94 -4.76
C SER A 45 -10.93 -22.63 -3.89
N GLU A 46 -9.65 -22.36 -4.13
CA GLU A 46 -8.54 -22.88 -3.30
C GLU A 46 -8.65 -22.48 -1.82
N ARG A 47 -9.31 -21.35 -1.54
CA ARG A 47 -9.58 -20.82 -0.18
C ARG A 47 -10.93 -21.26 0.39
N GLY A 48 -11.68 -22.07 -0.37
CA GLY A 48 -13.03 -22.50 0.00
C GLY A 48 -14.08 -21.38 -0.01
N ILE A 49 -13.80 -20.29 -0.74
CA ILE A 49 -14.73 -19.17 -0.89
C ILE A 49 -15.69 -19.50 -2.03
N PRO A 50 -17.01 -19.34 -1.82
CA PRO A 50 -18.00 -19.50 -2.87
C PRO A 50 -17.72 -18.60 -4.08
N THR A 51 -18.04 -19.10 -5.28
CA THR A 51 -17.81 -18.33 -6.51
C THR A 51 -19.04 -18.37 -7.40
N GLU A 52 -19.35 -17.24 -8.04
CA GLU A 52 -20.42 -17.12 -9.03
C GLU A 52 -19.92 -16.46 -10.31
N VAL A 53 -20.53 -16.83 -11.43
CA VAL A 53 -20.23 -16.26 -12.74
C VAL A 53 -21.53 -15.72 -13.33
N VAL A 54 -21.58 -14.41 -13.52
CA VAL A 54 -22.73 -13.72 -14.14
C VAL A 54 -22.24 -12.95 -15.35
N THR A 55 -22.15 -13.63 -16.48
CA THR A 55 -21.75 -13.01 -17.75
C THR A 55 -22.90 -12.18 -18.32
N ARG A 56 -22.57 -11.11 -19.03
CA ARG A 56 -23.55 -10.30 -19.75
C ARG A 56 -23.95 -10.99 -21.04
N ASP A 57 -25.27 -11.16 -21.25
CA ASP A 57 -25.83 -11.76 -22.45
C ASP A 57 -25.74 -10.81 -23.66
N GLU A 58 -25.75 -11.36 -24.87
CA GLU A 58 -25.72 -10.56 -26.09
C GLU A 58 -27.00 -9.69 -26.22
N GLY A 59 -26.80 -8.37 -26.27
CA GLY A 59 -27.90 -7.40 -26.35
C GLY A 59 -28.55 -7.04 -25.01
N GLU A 60 -28.10 -7.63 -23.91
CA GLU A 60 -28.55 -7.28 -22.56
C GLU A 60 -28.15 -5.86 -22.19
N SER A 61 -29.02 -5.10 -21.52
CA SER A 61 -28.66 -3.79 -20.98
C SER A 61 -27.70 -3.93 -19.78
N ARG A 62 -27.01 -2.84 -19.38
CA ARG A 62 -26.18 -2.85 -18.18
C ARG A 62 -27.02 -3.08 -16.92
N GLU A 63 -28.12 -2.37 -16.83
CA GLU A 63 -29.06 -2.44 -15.71
C GLU A 63 -29.61 -3.87 -15.52
N SER A 64 -29.99 -4.54 -16.60
CA SER A 64 -30.51 -5.91 -16.52
C SER A 64 -29.44 -6.91 -16.08
N HIS A 65 -28.21 -6.74 -16.55
CA HIS A 65 -27.07 -7.55 -16.11
C HIS A 65 -26.77 -7.33 -14.62
N GLU A 66 -26.78 -6.09 -14.16
CA GLU A 66 -26.54 -5.72 -12.78
C GLU A 66 -27.65 -6.19 -11.84
N GLU A 67 -28.90 -6.18 -12.28
CA GLU A 67 -30.03 -6.78 -11.55
C GLU A 67 -29.78 -8.28 -11.29
N ARG A 68 -29.31 -9.02 -12.30
CA ARG A 68 -28.93 -10.43 -12.12
C ARG A 68 -27.76 -10.64 -11.18
N ILE A 69 -26.79 -9.70 -11.17
CA ILE A 69 -25.70 -9.73 -10.21
C ILE A 69 -26.24 -9.55 -8.79
N LEU A 70 -27.09 -8.56 -8.55
CA LEU A 70 -27.72 -8.30 -7.25
C LEU A 70 -28.58 -9.49 -6.80
N GLU A 71 -29.43 -10.04 -7.69
CA GLU A 71 -30.22 -11.25 -7.40
C GLU A 71 -29.35 -12.46 -7.02
N THR A 72 -28.20 -12.62 -7.67
CA THR A 72 -27.25 -13.69 -7.34
C THR A 72 -26.64 -13.46 -5.96
N LEU A 73 -26.22 -12.22 -5.67
CA LEU A 73 -25.62 -11.83 -4.40
C LEU A 73 -26.60 -11.93 -3.22
N ASP A 74 -27.92 -11.72 -3.44
CA ASP A 74 -28.97 -11.85 -2.40
C ASP A 74 -29.01 -13.25 -1.75
N SER A 75 -28.42 -14.25 -2.40
CA SER A 75 -28.27 -15.60 -1.84
C SER A 75 -27.14 -15.73 -0.81
N TYR A 76 -26.36 -14.70 -0.63
CA TYR A 76 -25.20 -14.65 0.25
C TYR A 76 -25.37 -13.56 1.31
N ASP A 77 -24.72 -13.74 2.45
CA ASP A 77 -24.72 -12.76 3.53
C ASP A 77 -23.47 -11.88 3.38
N PHE A 78 -23.66 -10.59 3.16
CA PHE A 78 -22.58 -9.60 3.01
C PHE A 78 -23.04 -8.20 3.42
N ASP A 79 -22.11 -7.40 3.90
CA ASP A 79 -22.34 -6.05 4.41
C ASP A 79 -21.82 -4.97 3.45
N ILE A 80 -20.81 -5.30 2.64
CA ILE A 80 -20.18 -4.39 1.66
C ILE A 80 -19.82 -5.13 0.38
N VAL A 81 -19.71 -4.36 -0.70
CA VAL A 81 -19.19 -4.84 -2.00
C VAL A 81 -17.77 -4.29 -2.20
N CYS A 82 -16.85 -5.12 -2.66
CA CYS A 82 -15.47 -4.73 -2.98
C CYS A 82 -15.13 -5.07 -4.43
N LEU A 83 -14.71 -4.07 -5.19
CA LEU A 83 -14.28 -4.22 -6.58
C LEU A 83 -12.75 -4.34 -6.64
N ASP A 84 -12.25 -5.28 -7.44
CA ASP A 84 -10.83 -5.45 -7.74
C ASP A 84 -10.62 -5.74 -9.22
N GLY A 85 -10.39 -4.71 -10.01
CA GLY A 85 -10.30 -4.83 -11.45
C GLY A 85 -11.59 -5.36 -12.09
N TYR A 86 -12.72 -4.92 -11.59
CA TYR A 86 -14.02 -5.19 -12.19
C TYR A 86 -14.24 -4.28 -13.39
N MET A 87 -14.06 -4.83 -14.60
CA MET A 87 -13.99 -4.06 -15.86
C MET A 87 -15.38 -3.69 -16.43
N ARG A 88 -16.26 -3.21 -15.54
CA ARG A 88 -17.58 -2.69 -15.89
C ARG A 88 -17.86 -1.40 -15.13
N VAL A 89 -18.45 -0.44 -15.82
CA VAL A 89 -19.00 0.76 -15.19
C VAL A 89 -20.36 0.38 -14.62
N LEU A 90 -20.49 0.51 -13.30
CA LEU A 90 -21.75 0.27 -12.60
C LEU A 90 -22.71 1.44 -12.81
N THR A 91 -24.00 1.13 -12.90
CA THR A 91 -25.04 2.14 -13.06
C THR A 91 -25.52 2.68 -11.73
N GLU A 92 -26.22 3.82 -11.75
CA GLU A 92 -26.91 4.37 -10.58
C GLU A 92 -27.81 3.31 -9.92
N ALA A 93 -28.52 2.52 -10.73
CA ALA A 93 -29.39 1.46 -10.24
C ALA A 93 -28.64 0.41 -9.40
N PHE A 94 -27.41 0.05 -9.76
CA PHE A 94 -26.59 -0.84 -8.94
C PHE A 94 -26.16 -0.15 -7.63
N VAL A 95 -25.66 1.07 -7.73
CA VAL A 95 -25.16 1.83 -6.58
C VAL A 95 -26.25 2.06 -5.55
N ASP A 96 -27.46 2.36 -5.97
CA ASP A 96 -28.61 2.61 -5.09
C ASP A 96 -29.15 1.35 -4.40
N ASN A 97 -28.99 0.18 -5.02
CA ASN A 97 -29.54 -1.08 -4.50
C ASN A 97 -28.49 -1.97 -3.82
N ALA A 98 -27.19 -1.73 -4.04
CA ALA A 98 -26.12 -2.43 -3.35
C ALA A 98 -25.78 -1.75 -2.02
N PRO A 99 -25.22 -2.47 -1.04
CA PRO A 99 -24.55 -1.84 0.10
C PRO A 99 -23.38 -0.98 -0.37
N THR A 100 -22.78 -0.23 0.57
CA THR A 100 -21.56 0.55 0.27
C THR A 100 -20.58 -0.27 -0.56
N THR A 101 -20.27 0.24 -1.74
CA THR A 101 -19.36 -0.41 -2.68
C THR A 101 -18.04 0.33 -2.71
N LEU A 102 -16.95 -0.39 -2.47
CA LEU A 102 -15.58 0.15 -2.52
C LEU A 102 -14.87 -0.35 -3.78
N ASN A 103 -14.10 0.53 -4.40
CA ASN A 103 -13.20 0.19 -5.49
C ASN A 103 -11.76 0.54 -5.12
N ILE A 104 -10.80 -0.22 -5.66
CA ILE A 104 -9.39 0.16 -5.63
C ILE A 104 -8.96 0.54 -7.03
N HIS A 105 -8.44 1.77 -7.18
CA HIS A 105 -7.95 2.31 -8.44
C HIS A 105 -6.44 2.51 -8.37
N PRO A 106 -5.65 2.09 -9.39
CA PRO A 106 -4.19 2.06 -9.32
C PRO A 106 -3.55 3.41 -9.66
N SER A 107 -4.09 4.50 -9.13
CA SER A 107 -3.48 5.83 -9.15
C SER A 107 -3.87 6.65 -7.92
N LEU A 108 -3.22 7.78 -7.72
CA LEU A 108 -3.60 8.76 -6.70
C LEU A 108 -4.70 9.68 -7.24
N LEU A 109 -5.97 9.23 -7.18
CA LEU A 109 -7.11 10.05 -7.63
C LEU A 109 -7.12 11.44 -6.94
N PRO A 110 -7.53 12.49 -7.61
CA PRO A 110 -8.20 12.52 -8.92
C PRO A 110 -7.25 12.45 -10.14
N ALA A 111 -5.98 12.18 -9.96
CA ALA A 111 -5.05 12.02 -11.09
C ALA A 111 -5.21 10.64 -11.75
N PHE A 112 -5.17 10.60 -13.08
CA PHE A 112 -5.18 9.39 -13.90
C PHE A 112 -6.38 8.45 -13.65
N PRO A 113 -7.63 8.95 -13.77
CA PRO A 113 -8.81 8.11 -13.66
C PRO A 113 -8.99 7.22 -14.90
N GLY A 114 -9.84 6.21 -14.79
CA GLY A 114 -10.25 5.35 -15.91
C GLY A 114 -9.23 4.25 -16.23
N MET A 115 -9.22 3.83 -17.50
CA MET A 115 -8.41 2.70 -17.95
C MET A 115 -6.93 3.08 -18.10
N ASP A 116 -6.07 2.06 -18.03
CA ASP A 116 -4.63 2.17 -18.32
C ASP A 116 -3.87 3.21 -17.45
N ALA A 117 -4.30 3.37 -16.19
CA ALA A 117 -3.75 4.36 -15.27
C ALA A 117 -2.22 4.32 -15.16
N HIS A 118 -1.60 3.13 -15.14
CA HIS A 118 -0.14 3.01 -15.09
C HIS A 118 0.55 3.58 -16.34
N GLU A 119 -0.04 3.38 -17.53
CA GLU A 119 0.49 3.94 -18.78
C GLU A 119 0.33 5.47 -18.77
N GLN A 120 -0.83 5.98 -18.34
CA GLN A 120 -1.05 7.41 -18.17
C GLN A 120 -0.01 8.03 -17.21
N VAL A 121 0.30 7.38 -16.10
CA VAL A 121 1.32 7.82 -15.14
C VAL A 121 2.70 7.92 -15.79
N LEU A 122 3.15 6.86 -16.48
CA LEU A 122 4.44 6.83 -17.15
C LEU A 122 4.54 7.90 -18.25
N ASP A 123 3.52 8.03 -19.07
CA ASP A 123 3.45 9.01 -20.14
C ASP A 123 3.46 10.47 -19.64
N SER A 124 2.90 10.69 -18.44
CA SER A 124 2.87 12.03 -17.83
C SER A 124 4.23 12.49 -17.28
N GLY A 125 5.15 11.55 -17.05
CA GLY A 125 6.43 11.82 -16.37
C GLY A 125 6.29 12.09 -14.87
N ALA A 126 5.17 11.68 -14.25
CA ALA A 126 5.00 11.77 -12.80
C ALA A 126 6.08 10.97 -12.07
N ARG A 127 6.55 11.50 -10.94
CA ARG A 127 7.58 10.85 -10.10
C ARG A 127 6.98 10.11 -8.90
N MET A 128 5.69 10.28 -8.66
CA MET A 128 4.93 9.59 -7.62
C MET A 128 3.60 9.15 -8.20
N THR A 129 3.15 7.98 -7.81
CA THR A 129 1.82 7.44 -8.05
C THR A 129 1.40 6.59 -6.86
N GLY A 130 0.46 5.69 -7.01
CA GLY A 130 0.02 4.79 -5.94
C GLY A 130 -1.32 4.18 -6.25
N CYS A 131 -2.13 4.04 -5.21
CA CYS A 131 -3.51 3.58 -5.34
C CYS A 131 -4.47 4.41 -4.49
N THR A 132 -5.74 4.35 -4.85
CA THR A 132 -6.84 4.97 -4.14
C THR A 132 -7.93 3.94 -3.87
N VAL A 133 -8.34 3.79 -2.62
CA VAL A 133 -9.58 3.12 -2.26
C VAL A 133 -10.64 4.19 -2.10
N HIS A 134 -11.73 4.07 -2.85
CA HIS A 134 -12.81 5.06 -2.85
C HIS A 134 -14.18 4.37 -2.85
N VAL A 135 -15.21 5.12 -2.46
CA VAL A 135 -16.60 4.68 -2.59
C VAL A 135 -16.99 4.79 -4.07
N VAL A 136 -17.69 3.79 -4.57
CA VAL A 136 -18.18 3.79 -5.95
C VAL A 136 -19.43 4.66 -6.04
N THR A 137 -19.44 5.54 -7.03
CA THR A 137 -20.58 6.40 -7.41
C THR A 137 -20.88 6.20 -8.90
N GLU A 138 -21.89 6.90 -9.42
CA GLU A 138 -22.23 6.84 -10.84
C GLU A 138 -21.08 7.32 -11.74
N GLU A 139 -20.34 8.34 -11.30
CA GLU A 139 -19.18 8.85 -12.03
C GLU A 139 -17.95 7.98 -11.78
N VAL A 140 -17.31 7.55 -12.88
CA VAL A 140 -16.16 6.64 -12.83
C VAL A 140 -14.99 7.27 -12.09
N ASP A 141 -14.48 6.57 -11.07
CA ASP A 141 -13.33 6.93 -10.25
C ASP A 141 -13.43 8.33 -9.59
N ALA A 142 -14.64 8.86 -9.41
CA ALA A 142 -14.89 10.20 -8.86
C ALA A 142 -15.44 10.17 -7.42
N GLY A 143 -15.82 9.01 -6.91
CA GLY A 143 -16.43 8.91 -5.58
C GLY A 143 -15.47 9.24 -4.43
N PRO A 144 -16.02 9.45 -3.22
CA PRO A 144 -15.27 9.87 -2.04
C PRO A 144 -14.12 8.94 -1.69
N ILE A 145 -12.94 9.51 -1.42
CA ILE A 145 -11.72 8.78 -1.12
C ILE A 145 -11.73 8.28 0.33
N VAL A 146 -11.55 6.97 0.51
CA VAL A 146 -11.39 6.34 1.83
C VAL A 146 -9.93 6.38 2.27
N THR A 147 -9.01 5.97 1.41
CA THR A 147 -7.57 6.02 1.71
C THR A 147 -6.75 5.94 0.43
N GLN A 148 -5.52 6.43 0.52
CA GLN A 148 -4.53 6.38 -0.54
C GLN A 148 -3.20 5.85 -0.01
N GLU A 149 -2.41 5.22 -0.88
CA GLU A 149 -1.03 4.84 -0.60
C GLU A 149 -0.17 5.22 -1.79
N ALA A 150 0.99 5.83 -1.53
CA ALA A 150 1.87 6.36 -2.56
C ALA A 150 3.12 5.51 -2.76
N VAL A 151 3.57 5.42 -4.01
CA VAL A 151 4.83 4.78 -4.39
C VAL A 151 5.61 5.64 -5.38
N PRO A 152 6.96 5.55 -5.41
CA PRO A 152 7.77 6.26 -6.39
C PRO A 152 7.59 5.68 -7.81
N VAL A 153 7.84 6.53 -8.81
CA VAL A 153 7.98 6.16 -10.22
C VAL A 153 9.42 6.44 -10.65
N TYR A 154 10.12 5.41 -11.13
CA TYR A 154 11.50 5.52 -11.58
C TYR A 154 11.60 5.78 -13.09
N GLU A 155 12.75 6.32 -13.55
CA GLU A 155 12.93 6.68 -14.97
C GLU A 155 12.94 5.49 -15.91
N ASP A 156 13.35 4.34 -15.42
CA ASP A 156 13.49 3.09 -16.15
C ASP A 156 12.31 2.13 -15.93
N ASP A 157 11.24 2.58 -15.28
CA ASP A 157 10.05 1.75 -15.09
C ASP A 157 9.37 1.46 -16.43
N GLU A 158 9.13 0.18 -16.67
CA GLU A 158 8.13 -0.27 -17.63
C GLU A 158 6.76 -0.43 -16.95
N THR A 159 5.69 -0.51 -17.73
CA THR A 159 4.32 -0.65 -17.23
C THR A 159 4.18 -1.82 -16.23
N ASP A 160 4.85 -2.95 -16.50
CA ASP A 160 4.78 -4.13 -15.62
C ASP A 160 5.54 -3.94 -14.29
N ASP A 161 6.59 -3.13 -14.26
CA ASP A 161 7.34 -2.83 -13.04
C ASP A 161 6.50 -1.93 -12.12
N LEU A 162 5.91 -0.89 -12.70
CA LEU A 162 5.01 -0.01 -11.98
C LEU A 162 3.76 -0.74 -11.48
N LYS A 163 3.14 -1.61 -12.30
CA LYS A 163 2.01 -2.47 -11.89
C LYS A 163 2.35 -3.33 -10.69
N LYS A 164 3.53 -3.95 -10.66
CA LYS A 164 3.96 -4.76 -9.52
C LYS A 164 4.17 -3.90 -8.28
N ARG A 165 4.86 -2.76 -8.40
CA ARG A 165 5.11 -1.86 -7.27
C ARG A 165 3.80 -1.33 -6.68
N VAL A 166 2.89 -0.82 -7.50
CA VAL A 166 1.58 -0.35 -7.04
C VAL A 166 0.81 -1.46 -6.32
N LEU A 167 0.76 -2.66 -6.90
CA LEU A 167 0.07 -3.80 -6.29
C LEU A 167 0.66 -4.19 -4.93
N TYR A 168 1.98 -4.43 -4.86
CA TYR A 168 2.58 -5.01 -3.67
C TYR A 168 2.87 -3.98 -2.58
N ASP A 169 3.27 -2.77 -2.96
CA ASP A 169 3.73 -1.76 -2.00
C ASP A 169 2.61 -0.76 -1.64
N ALA A 170 1.56 -0.61 -2.47
CA ALA A 170 0.44 0.28 -2.22
C ALA A 170 -0.89 -0.45 -2.00
N GLU A 171 -1.38 -1.22 -2.98
CA GLU A 171 -2.73 -1.79 -2.92
C GLU A 171 -2.88 -2.81 -1.79
N PHE A 172 -1.89 -3.71 -1.60
CA PHE A 172 -1.87 -4.69 -0.50
C PHE A 172 -1.77 -4.08 0.89
N THR A 173 -1.55 -2.77 0.96
CA THR A 173 -1.58 -1.99 2.20
C THR A 173 -2.88 -1.20 2.31
N ALA A 174 -3.27 -0.48 1.27
CA ALA A 174 -4.40 0.44 1.28
C ALA A 174 -5.76 -0.29 1.39
N TYR A 175 -5.99 -1.34 0.60
CA TYR A 175 -7.29 -2.01 0.61
C TYR A 175 -7.56 -2.75 1.93
N PRO A 176 -6.64 -3.57 2.47
CA PRO A 176 -6.84 -4.15 3.81
C PRO A 176 -7.02 -3.11 4.91
N ARG A 177 -6.37 -1.94 4.80
CA ARG A 177 -6.56 -0.83 5.74
C ARG A 177 -7.99 -0.28 5.68
N ALA A 178 -8.51 -0.01 4.49
CA ALA A 178 -9.88 0.46 4.31
C ALA A 178 -10.90 -0.55 4.87
N ILE A 179 -10.74 -1.84 4.53
CA ILE A 179 -11.60 -2.92 5.03
C ILE A 179 -11.55 -3.02 6.56
N ARG A 180 -10.37 -2.91 7.16
CA ARG A 180 -10.23 -2.90 8.62
C ARG A 180 -10.98 -1.73 9.25
N TRP A 181 -10.89 -0.53 8.68
CA TRP A 181 -11.62 0.63 9.18
C TRP A 181 -13.14 0.45 9.09
N VAL A 182 -13.64 -0.16 8.02
CA VAL A 182 -15.05 -0.55 7.90
C VAL A 182 -15.42 -1.59 8.98
N ALA A 183 -14.60 -2.60 9.17
CA ALA A 183 -14.84 -3.66 10.17
C ALA A 183 -14.80 -3.14 11.63
N GLU A 184 -14.07 -2.06 11.86
CA GLU A 184 -13.98 -1.34 13.15
C GLU A 184 -15.05 -0.25 13.30
N ASP A 185 -16.01 -0.14 12.36
CA ASP A 185 -17.08 0.88 12.34
C ASP A 185 -16.54 2.33 12.36
N ARG A 186 -15.40 2.57 11.71
CA ARG A 186 -14.71 3.87 11.68
C ARG A 186 -15.01 4.68 10.43
N VAL A 187 -15.62 4.09 9.41
CA VAL A 187 -15.91 4.74 8.14
C VAL A 187 -17.36 5.20 8.12
N SER A 188 -17.57 6.48 7.97
CA SER A 188 -18.88 7.07 7.75
C SER A 188 -18.94 7.66 6.34
N VAL A 189 -19.89 7.20 5.53
CA VAL A 189 -20.10 7.67 4.17
C VAL A 189 -21.37 8.53 4.14
N ASP A 190 -21.23 9.77 3.70
CA ASP A 190 -22.36 10.66 3.37
C ASP A 190 -22.48 10.70 1.84
N THR A 191 -23.48 9.98 1.30
CA THR A 191 -23.71 9.89 -0.13
C THR A 191 -24.27 11.18 -0.71
N ASP A 192 -25.02 11.95 0.07
CA ASP A 192 -25.60 13.23 -0.39
C ASP A 192 -24.54 14.34 -0.47
N ALA A 193 -23.60 14.34 0.47
CA ALA A 193 -22.48 15.28 0.48
C ALA A 193 -21.26 14.79 -0.28
N GLU A 194 -21.27 13.55 -0.77
CA GLU A 194 -20.14 12.87 -1.42
C GLU A 194 -18.86 12.94 -0.58
N THR A 195 -18.97 12.65 0.73
CA THR A 195 -17.84 12.69 1.67
C THR A 195 -17.68 11.39 2.43
N VAL A 196 -16.45 11.14 2.86
CA VAL A 196 -16.10 10.06 3.78
C VAL A 196 -15.39 10.66 4.99
N GLU A 197 -15.85 10.30 6.18
CA GLU A 197 -15.16 10.59 7.42
C GLU A 197 -14.57 9.31 8.01
N ILE A 198 -13.32 9.39 8.48
CA ILE A 198 -12.61 8.27 9.11
C ILE A 198 -12.36 8.64 10.58
N GLU A 199 -13.02 7.93 11.50
CA GLU A 199 -12.80 8.16 12.91
C GLU A 199 -11.34 7.84 13.30
N GLY A 200 -10.70 8.82 13.97
CA GLY A 200 -9.33 8.70 14.45
C GLY A 200 -8.23 8.87 13.38
N ASP A 201 -8.56 9.15 12.11
CA ASP A 201 -7.57 9.51 11.10
C ASP A 201 -7.28 11.03 11.16
N THR A 202 -6.72 11.46 12.30
CA THR A 202 -6.40 12.86 12.56
C THR A 202 -4.89 13.07 12.60
N GLY A 203 -4.45 14.27 12.20
CA GLY A 203 -3.08 14.74 12.42
C GLY A 203 -2.81 15.01 13.91
N GLY A 204 -1.57 15.32 14.23
CA GLY A 204 -1.11 15.65 15.60
C GLY A 204 0.32 15.19 15.81
N ASP A 205 0.79 15.25 17.05
CA ASP A 205 2.16 14.84 17.42
C ASP A 205 2.42 13.35 17.10
N PHE A 206 1.38 12.52 17.11
CA PHE A 206 1.45 11.09 16.82
C PHE A 206 0.38 10.71 15.78
N PRO A 207 0.58 11.03 14.50
CA PRO A 207 -0.39 10.70 13.44
C PRO A 207 -0.52 9.19 13.27
N GLN A 208 -1.71 8.73 12.84
CA GLN A 208 -1.97 7.31 12.55
C GLN A 208 -1.07 6.74 11.44
N ARG A 209 -0.63 7.59 10.53
CA ARG A 209 0.29 7.26 9.43
C ARG A 209 1.38 8.30 9.29
N ARG A 210 2.57 7.83 8.96
CA ARG A 210 3.69 8.67 8.61
C ARG A 210 4.29 8.17 7.30
N LEU A 211 4.41 9.05 6.32
CA LEU A 211 5.21 8.83 5.12
C LEU A 211 6.64 9.26 5.41
N VAL A 212 7.60 8.44 5.02
CA VAL A 212 9.03 8.72 5.14
C VAL A 212 9.63 8.64 3.74
N SER A 213 10.39 9.66 3.38
CA SER A 213 11.10 9.72 2.10
C SER A 213 12.55 10.08 2.37
N ASP A 214 13.43 9.11 2.19
CA ASP A 214 14.85 9.23 2.44
C ASP A 214 15.63 8.97 1.15
N ASP A 215 16.75 9.65 0.96
CA ASP A 215 17.63 9.50 -0.20
C ASP A 215 18.63 8.35 -0.01
N LEU A 216 18.83 7.54 -1.06
CA LEU A 216 19.87 6.52 -1.05
C LEU A 216 21.25 7.16 -0.93
N SER A 217 21.91 6.93 0.20
CA SER A 217 23.27 7.40 0.46
C SER A 217 24.31 6.40 -0.05
N ASN A 218 24.19 5.14 0.33
CA ASN A 218 25.15 4.10 -0.03
C ASN A 218 24.50 2.73 -0.18
N THR A 219 24.97 1.93 -1.15
CA THR A 219 24.79 0.47 -1.15
C THR A 219 25.87 -0.17 -0.29
N LEU A 220 25.47 -1.08 0.55
CA LEU A 220 26.39 -1.78 1.47
C LEU A 220 27.02 -3.00 0.80
N ARG A 221 28.16 -3.42 1.33
CA ARG A 221 28.81 -4.66 0.90
C ARG A 221 27.94 -5.88 1.18
N TYR A 222 27.18 -5.88 2.27
CA TYR A 222 26.15 -6.84 2.68
C TYR A 222 25.35 -6.23 3.86
N GLY A 223 24.19 -6.78 4.15
CA GLY A 223 23.36 -6.40 5.29
C GLY A 223 23.92 -6.89 6.63
N GLU A 224 23.07 -7.29 7.57
CA GLU A 224 23.51 -7.85 8.85
C GLU A 224 24.30 -9.15 8.65
N ASN A 225 23.85 -9.99 7.72
CA ASN A 225 24.52 -11.24 7.36
C ASN A 225 25.08 -11.17 5.92
N PRO A 226 26.16 -11.92 5.62
CA PRO A 226 26.88 -11.86 4.33
C PRO A 226 26.06 -12.20 3.08
N HIS A 227 24.92 -12.85 3.22
CA HIS A 227 24.03 -13.24 2.12
C HIS A 227 22.88 -12.24 1.89
N GLN A 228 22.80 -11.19 2.69
CA GLN A 228 21.76 -10.15 2.60
C GLN A 228 22.31 -8.94 1.87
N ASP A 229 21.52 -8.41 0.95
CA ASP A 229 21.77 -7.06 0.42
C ASP A 229 21.40 -6.02 1.45
N GLY A 230 22.05 -4.85 1.39
CA GLY A 230 21.79 -3.75 2.30
C GLY A 230 22.06 -2.41 1.64
N ALA A 231 21.35 -1.41 2.11
CA ALA A 231 21.51 -0.02 1.69
C ALA A 231 21.33 0.92 2.89
N VAL A 232 21.92 2.09 2.78
CA VAL A 232 21.78 3.17 3.76
C VAL A 232 21.07 4.33 3.08
N TYR A 233 19.99 4.77 3.69
CA TYR A 233 19.24 5.93 3.28
C TYR A 233 19.47 7.06 4.29
N ALA A 234 19.53 8.29 3.80
CA ALA A 234 19.76 9.47 4.61
C ALA A 234 18.46 10.25 4.77
N ASP A 235 18.08 10.54 6.02
CA ASP A 235 17.05 11.53 6.32
C ASP A 235 17.60 12.93 6.00
N GLY A 236 17.10 13.54 4.92
CA GLY A 236 17.50 14.88 4.47
C GLY A 236 17.14 16.00 5.46
N THR A 237 16.34 15.72 6.49
CA THR A 237 15.96 16.68 7.54
C THR A 237 16.83 16.58 8.78
N CYS A 238 17.74 15.60 8.86
CA CYS A 238 18.63 15.41 9.98
C CYS A 238 19.78 16.44 9.97
N GLU A 239 19.78 17.37 10.92
CA GLU A 239 20.83 18.38 11.09
C GLU A 239 21.96 17.92 12.05
N GLU A 240 21.72 16.84 12.79
CA GLU A 240 22.68 16.31 13.75
C GLU A 240 23.82 15.57 13.05
N ALA A 241 25.03 15.67 13.61
CA ALA A 241 26.19 14.90 13.15
C ALA A 241 25.89 13.38 13.22
N ASN A 242 26.02 12.70 12.11
CA ASN A 242 25.68 11.28 11.98
C ASN A 242 26.68 10.56 11.08
N VAL A 243 26.73 9.24 11.17
CA VAL A 243 27.68 8.41 10.41
C VAL A 243 27.35 8.30 8.91
N VAL A 244 26.10 8.56 8.54
CA VAL A 244 25.64 8.46 7.13
C VAL A 244 26.17 9.63 6.31
N SER A 245 26.18 10.84 6.87
CA SER A 245 26.69 12.04 6.22
C SER A 245 28.21 12.23 6.37
N ALA A 246 28.88 11.39 7.17
CA ALA A 246 30.33 11.49 7.38
C ALA A 246 31.12 11.10 6.13
N PRO A 247 32.07 11.94 5.65
CA PRO A 247 32.87 11.62 4.48
C PRO A 247 33.86 10.49 4.78
N GLN A 248 33.95 9.52 3.89
CA GLN A 248 34.99 8.51 3.95
C GLN A 248 36.33 9.11 3.47
N LEU A 249 37.31 9.13 4.33
CA LEU A 249 38.61 9.80 4.08
C LEU A 249 39.63 8.87 3.38
N ASN A 250 39.49 7.56 3.45
CA ASN A 250 40.41 6.61 2.85
C ASN A 250 39.94 6.14 1.48
N GLU A 251 40.64 6.54 0.44
CA GLU A 251 40.38 6.09 -0.93
C GLU A 251 40.73 4.59 -1.10
N GLY A 252 39.95 3.87 -1.93
CA GLY A 252 40.22 2.48 -2.29
C GLY A 252 39.87 1.44 -1.19
N ALA A 253 39.28 1.86 -0.11
CA ALA A 253 38.76 0.91 0.91
C ALA A 253 37.52 0.17 0.35
N LYS A 254 37.29 -1.03 0.91
CA LYS A 254 36.06 -1.78 0.61
C LYS A 254 34.85 -1.00 1.15
N ALA A 255 33.72 -1.10 0.45
CA ALA A 255 32.44 -0.59 0.94
C ALA A 255 32.15 -1.10 2.36
N LEU A 256 31.54 -0.26 3.18
CA LEU A 256 31.15 -0.62 4.54
C LEU A 256 30.00 -1.65 4.50
N SER A 257 29.91 -2.47 5.51
CA SER A 257 28.76 -3.35 5.75
C SER A 257 27.81 -2.70 6.76
N TYR A 258 26.62 -3.26 6.91
CA TYR A 258 25.66 -2.87 7.95
C TYR A 258 26.34 -2.81 9.34
N ASN A 259 27.09 -3.84 9.72
CA ASN A 259 27.75 -3.90 10.99
C ASN A 259 28.79 -2.77 11.21
N ASN A 260 29.45 -2.30 10.13
CA ASN A 260 30.38 -1.19 10.23
C ASN A 260 29.66 0.14 10.52
N TYR A 261 28.51 0.38 9.88
CA TYR A 261 27.69 1.55 10.18
C TYR A 261 27.14 1.49 11.60
N ASN A 262 26.65 0.34 12.03
CA ASN A 262 26.12 0.14 13.37
C ASN A 262 27.18 0.33 14.48
N ASP A 263 28.39 -0.20 14.27
CA ASP A 263 29.52 0.03 15.18
C ASP A 263 29.92 1.51 15.22
N ALA A 264 29.98 2.18 14.07
CA ALA A 264 30.36 3.59 13.99
C ALA A 264 29.30 4.51 14.63
N ASP A 265 28.01 4.22 14.43
CA ASP A 265 26.92 4.94 15.05
C ASP A 265 26.94 4.80 16.59
N GLY A 266 27.14 3.58 17.09
CA GLY A 266 27.31 3.33 18.51
C GLY A 266 28.51 4.09 19.12
N ALA A 267 29.63 4.21 18.37
CA ALA A 267 30.77 4.98 18.79
C ALA A 267 30.49 6.49 18.84
N LEU A 268 29.85 7.01 17.78
CA LEU A 268 29.50 8.43 17.69
C LEU A 268 28.53 8.83 18.80
N ASN A 269 27.48 8.05 19.01
CA ASN A 269 26.48 8.31 20.04
C ASN A 269 27.10 8.31 21.43
N LEU A 270 28.06 7.40 21.71
CA LEU A 270 28.77 7.39 22.98
C LEU A 270 29.61 8.65 23.19
N ILE A 271 30.41 9.08 22.20
CA ILE A 271 31.30 10.23 22.38
C ILE A 271 30.57 11.56 22.42
N LYS A 272 29.36 11.67 21.86
CA LYS A 272 28.48 12.85 21.95
C LYS A 272 28.03 13.15 23.41
N GLU A 273 28.09 12.16 24.31
CA GLU A 273 27.75 12.36 25.73
C GLU A 273 28.83 13.12 26.53
N PHE A 274 29.97 13.46 25.91
CA PHE A 274 31.08 14.14 26.58
C PHE A 274 31.32 15.51 25.98
N ASP A 275 31.43 16.52 26.83
CA ASP A 275 31.81 17.90 26.43
C ASP A 275 33.31 18.02 26.12
N GLU A 276 34.14 17.14 26.68
CA GLU A 276 35.58 17.09 26.49
C GLU A 276 35.98 16.14 25.36
N PRO A 277 37.18 16.29 24.76
CA PRO A 277 37.66 15.33 23.79
C PRO A 277 37.61 13.90 24.34
N ALA A 278 36.88 13.02 23.65
CA ALA A 278 36.66 11.64 24.05
C ALA A 278 37.11 10.66 22.97
N ALA A 279 37.59 9.50 23.39
CA ALA A 279 37.90 8.38 22.52
C ALA A 279 37.15 7.12 22.98
N ALA A 280 36.54 6.40 22.06
CA ALA A 280 35.85 5.17 22.36
C ALA A 280 36.38 4.00 21.53
N VAL A 281 36.41 2.82 22.14
CA VAL A 281 36.67 1.56 21.46
C VAL A 281 35.40 0.74 21.49
N ILE A 282 34.85 0.47 20.29
CA ILE A 282 33.60 -0.26 20.10
C ILE A 282 33.87 -1.65 19.54
N LYS A 283 33.15 -2.62 20.05
CA LYS A 283 33.09 -3.96 19.49
C LYS A 283 31.67 -4.47 19.49
N HIS A 284 31.14 -4.74 18.29
CA HIS A 284 29.75 -5.21 18.10
C HIS A 284 28.72 -4.28 18.79
N THR A 285 28.80 -2.99 18.43
CA THR A 285 27.98 -1.89 19.00
C THR A 285 28.18 -1.59 20.49
N ASN A 286 28.90 -2.46 21.20
CA ASN A 286 29.12 -2.26 22.64
C ASN A 286 30.44 -1.54 22.91
N PRO A 287 30.47 -0.57 23.83
CA PRO A 287 31.70 0.08 24.24
C PRO A 287 32.57 -0.90 25.04
N ALA A 288 33.77 -1.15 24.54
CA ALA A 288 34.80 -1.94 25.23
C ALA A 288 35.71 -1.06 26.13
N GLY A 289 35.72 0.24 25.85
CA GLY A 289 36.43 1.24 26.65
C GLY A 289 36.13 2.64 26.13
N CYS A 290 36.16 3.61 27.04
CA CYS A 290 36.06 5.03 26.75
C CYS A 290 36.98 5.82 27.66
N ALA A 291 37.54 6.90 27.15
CA ALA A 291 38.38 7.81 27.91
C ALA A 291 38.22 9.26 27.43
N THR A 292 38.34 10.20 28.32
CA THR A 292 38.41 11.64 28.04
C THR A 292 39.79 12.21 28.40
N ALA A 293 40.21 13.25 27.71
CA ALA A 293 41.43 13.97 28.00
C ALA A 293 41.33 15.43 27.54
N ASP A 294 42.17 16.32 28.06
CA ASP A 294 42.20 17.75 27.69
C ASP A 294 42.63 17.96 26.21
N SER A 295 43.24 16.96 25.57
CA SER A 295 43.62 16.94 24.14
C SER A 295 43.73 15.52 23.63
N LEU A 296 43.50 15.37 22.33
CA LEU A 296 43.72 14.10 21.59
C LEU A 296 45.22 13.88 21.38
#